data_533e482922bcba611e52e1364cc0e09a
#
_entry.id   533e482922bcba611e52e1364cc0e09a
#
_cell.length_a   1.000
_cell.length_b   1.000
_cell.length_c   1.000
_cell.angle_alpha   90.00
_cell.angle_beta   90.00
_cell.angle_gamma   90.00
#
_symmetry.space_group_name_H-M   'P 1'
#
loop_
_entity.id
_entity.type
_entity.pdbx_description
1 polymer ?
#
loop_
_entity_poly.entity_id
_entity_poly.type
_entity_poly.pdbx_seq_one_letter_code
_entity_poly.pdbx_strand_id
1 'polypeptide(L)'
;ILSASPELFFQRDGREIICKPMKGTATRGLSYLDDMEQADWLRSSKKNQAENLMITDMVRNDLSRVADANSVTTSQLFNVERHPTVWQMTSTVSAQTNSTTSEIFAALFPGASITGAPKHGSMRFINALESTPREIYTGVIGLIAPERQALFNIAIRTAWTDKRTCTS
;
A
#
# COMPACT_ATOMS: atom_id res chain seq x y z
N ILE A 1 2.46 10.71 -17.51
CA ILE A 1 1.85 10.15 -16.29
C ILE A 1 2.15 11.11 -15.15
N LEU A 2 1.12 11.47 -14.38
CA LEU A 2 1.20 12.28 -13.17
C LEU A 2 0.60 11.46 -12.04
N SER A 3 1.37 11.18 -10.98
CA SER A 3 0.92 10.39 -9.84
C SER A 3 1.08 11.16 -8.53
N ALA A 4 0.01 11.20 -7.75
CA ALA A 4 -0.03 11.73 -6.39
C ALA A 4 -0.40 10.61 -5.39
N SER A 5 0.10 9.41 -5.63
CA SER A 5 -0.23 8.25 -4.81
C SER A 5 0.28 8.40 -3.37
N PRO A 6 -0.59 8.22 -2.38
CA PRO A 6 -0.20 8.24 -0.97
C PRO A 6 0.27 6.87 -0.46
N GLU A 7 0.09 5.80 -1.25
CA GLU A 7 0.25 4.43 -0.76
C GLU A 7 1.58 3.83 -1.22
N LEU A 8 2.45 3.55 -0.26
CA LEU A 8 3.70 2.85 -0.48
C LEU A 8 3.42 1.38 -0.77
N PHE A 9 3.79 0.92 -1.98
CA PHE A 9 3.77 -0.51 -2.32
C PHE A 9 4.91 -1.24 -1.64
N PHE A 10 6.15 -0.85 -1.91
CA PHE A 10 7.30 -1.18 -1.10
C PHE A 10 8.45 -0.19 -1.30
N GLN A 11 9.30 -0.11 -0.28
CA GLN A 11 10.62 0.50 -0.33
C GLN A 11 11.66 -0.58 -0.05
N ARG A 12 12.77 -0.50 -0.75
CA ARG A 12 13.93 -1.36 -0.54
C ARG A 12 15.17 -0.52 -0.33
N ASP A 13 15.97 -0.89 0.66
CA ASP A 13 17.32 -0.37 0.87
C ASP A 13 18.28 -1.54 1.16
N GLY A 14 19.13 -1.86 0.18
CA GLY A 14 19.99 -3.03 0.26
C GLY A 14 19.22 -4.34 0.41
N ARG A 15 19.26 -4.92 1.60
CA ARG A 15 18.52 -6.13 1.96
C ARG A 15 17.20 -5.86 2.67
N GLU A 16 17.04 -4.70 3.26
CA GLU A 16 15.81 -4.34 3.93
C GLU A 16 14.70 -4.02 2.93
N ILE A 17 13.52 -4.56 3.17
CA ILE A 17 12.30 -4.23 2.45
C ILE A 17 11.23 -3.81 3.45
N ILE A 18 10.51 -2.74 3.11
CA ILE A 18 9.44 -2.17 3.92
C ILE A 18 8.20 -2.03 3.05
N CYS A 19 7.07 -2.54 3.54
CA CYS A 19 5.74 -2.30 3.00
C CYS A 19 4.92 -1.53 4.04
N LYS A 20 4.07 -0.60 3.57
CA LYS A 20 3.28 0.23 4.48
C LYS A 20 1.79 0.20 4.08
N PRO A 21 1.09 -0.90 4.40
CA PRO A 21 -0.33 -1.00 4.13
C PRO A 21 -1.11 0.10 4.85
N MET A 22 -2.10 0.66 4.13
CA MET A 22 -2.87 1.82 4.55
C MET A 22 -4.36 1.51 4.43
N LYS A 23 -5.08 1.55 5.56
CA LYS A 23 -6.56 1.47 5.62
C LYS A 23 -7.07 2.31 6.80
N GLY A 24 -8.12 3.05 6.55
CA GLY A 24 -8.69 3.97 7.52
C GLY A 24 -8.20 5.40 7.31
N THR A 25 -9.16 6.31 7.11
CA THR A 25 -8.92 7.75 6.90
C THR A 25 -9.94 8.54 7.69
N ALA A 26 -9.51 9.61 8.34
CA ALA A 26 -10.37 10.61 8.93
C ALA A 26 -10.01 12.00 8.41
N THR A 27 -10.99 12.89 8.36
CA THR A 27 -10.77 14.30 8.02
C THR A 27 -9.99 14.98 9.13
N ARG A 28 -9.32 16.07 8.79
CA ARG A 28 -8.72 16.96 9.79
C ARG A 28 -9.81 17.77 10.47
N GLY A 29 -9.62 18.02 11.75
CA GLY A 29 -10.51 18.91 12.52
C GLY A 29 -10.24 20.39 12.23
N LEU A 30 -11.25 21.23 12.49
CA LEU A 30 -11.14 22.69 12.30
C LEU A 30 -10.43 23.39 13.48
N SER A 31 -10.40 22.76 14.64
CA SER A 31 -9.64 23.20 15.82
C SER A 31 -8.69 22.10 16.27
N TYR A 32 -7.75 22.44 17.17
CA TYR A 32 -6.84 21.45 17.74
C TYR A 32 -7.57 20.31 18.47
N LEU A 33 -8.59 20.65 19.25
CA LEU A 33 -9.35 19.64 20.00
C LEU A 33 -10.13 18.71 19.06
N ASP A 34 -10.87 19.27 18.11
CA ASP A 34 -11.58 18.51 17.09
C ASP A 34 -10.62 17.64 16.26
N ASP A 35 -9.45 18.16 15.91
CA ASP A 35 -8.44 17.40 15.16
C ASP A 35 -7.91 16.18 15.94
N MET A 36 -7.71 16.34 17.25
CA MET A 36 -7.33 15.23 18.12
C MET A 36 -8.45 14.20 18.29
N GLU A 37 -9.71 14.65 18.41
CA GLU A 37 -10.87 13.77 18.45
C GLU A 37 -10.98 12.91 17.17
N GLN A 38 -10.72 13.50 15.99
CA GLN A 38 -10.70 12.75 14.73
C GLN A 38 -9.59 11.69 14.70
N ALA A 39 -8.41 12.01 15.20
CA ALA A 39 -7.30 11.06 15.31
C ALA A 39 -7.63 9.91 16.27
N ASP A 40 -8.21 10.21 17.42
CA ASP A 40 -8.57 9.23 18.44
C ASP A 40 -9.75 8.35 17.99
N TRP A 41 -10.73 8.95 17.30
CA TRP A 41 -11.79 8.19 16.64
C TRP A 41 -11.23 7.18 15.65
N LEU A 42 -10.31 7.62 14.77
CA LEU A 42 -9.69 6.72 13.80
C LEU A 42 -8.90 5.60 14.50
N ARG A 43 -8.13 5.95 15.52
CA ARG A 43 -7.31 4.99 16.29
C ARG A 43 -8.17 3.95 16.98
N SER A 44 -9.33 4.33 17.51
CA SER A 44 -10.25 3.43 18.25
C SER A 44 -11.23 2.66 17.36
N SER A 45 -11.33 3.01 16.08
CA SER A 45 -12.27 2.43 15.13
C SER A 45 -12.00 0.96 14.87
N LYS A 46 -12.82 0.07 15.43
CA LYS A 46 -12.69 -1.38 15.25
C LYS A 46 -12.79 -1.82 13.79
N LYS A 47 -13.64 -1.15 13.00
CA LYS A 47 -13.75 -1.40 11.57
C LYS A 47 -12.42 -1.12 10.86
N ASN A 48 -11.86 0.10 11.04
CA ASN A 48 -10.61 0.48 10.39
C ASN A 48 -9.43 -0.37 10.85
N GLN A 49 -9.38 -0.74 12.13
CA GLN A 49 -8.38 -1.68 12.66
C GLN A 49 -8.49 -3.06 11.99
N ALA A 50 -9.70 -3.61 11.85
CA ALA A 50 -9.92 -4.91 11.23
C ALA A 50 -9.53 -4.90 9.74
N GLU A 51 -9.89 -3.87 8.99
CA GLU A 51 -9.51 -3.70 7.59
C GLU A 51 -7.98 -3.56 7.43
N ASN A 52 -7.34 -2.76 8.28
CA ASN A 52 -5.89 -2.56 8.27
C ASN A 52 -5.16 -3.86 8.63
N LEU A 53 -5.62 -4.58 9.66
CA LEU A 53 -5.05 -5.87 10.08
C LEU A 53 -5.11 -6.90 8.95
N MET A 54 -6.25 -7.01 8.27
CA MET A 54 -6.42 -7.96 7.17
C MET A 54 -5.41 -7.70 6.05
N ILE A 55 -5.24 -6.45 5.64
CA ILE A 55 -4.27 -6.11 4.57
C ILE A 55 -2.84 -6.28 5.07
N THR A 56 -2.55 -5.93 6.32
CA THR A 56 -1.24 -6.13 6.93
C THR A 56 -0.85 -7.62 6.94
N ASP A 57 -1.77 -8.50 7.27
CA ASP A 57 -1.53 -9.95 7.27
C ASP A 57 -1.31 -10.50 5.85
N MET A 58 -2.07 -10.01 4.86
CA MET A 58 -1.84 -10.36 3.46
C MET A 58 -0.44 -9.92 2.99
N VAL A 59 -0.02 -8.70 3.33
CA VAL A 59 1.32 -8.20 2.99
C VAL A 59 2.41 -9.03 3.68
N ARG A 60 2.22 -9.39 4.95
CA ARG A 60 3.13 -10.31 5.67
C ARG A 60 3.26 -11.65 4.96
N ASN A 61 2.14 -12.24 4.57
CA ASN A 61 2.10 -13.51 3.84
C ASN A 61 2.83 -13.41 2.50
N ASP A 62 2.53 -12.38 1.71
CA ASP A 62 3.18 -12.17 0.41
C ASP A 62 4.69 -11.95 0.57
N LEU A 63 5.10 -11.12 1.54
CA LEU A 63 6.50 -10.82 1.80
C LEU A 63 7.28 -12.03 2.32
N SER A 64 6.66 -12.91 3.10
CA SER A 64 7.28 -14.12 3.63
C SER A 64 7.75 -15.11 2.53
N ARG A 65 7.21 -14.97 1.32
CA ARG A 65 7.58 -15.81 0.17
C ARG A 65 8.97 -15.50 -0.39
N VAL A 66 9.49 -14.30 -0.13
CA VAL A 66 10.78 -13.81 -0.63
C VAL A 66 11.70 -13.33 0.48
N ALA A 67 11.22 -13.29 1.70
CA ALA A 67 12.00 -12.88 2.86
C ALA A 67 12.89 -14.01 3.39
N ASP A 68 13.98 -13.63 4.03
CA ASP A 68 14.80 -14.56 4.79
C ASP A 68 13.98 -15.16 5.95
N ALA A 69 14.25 -16.40 6.31
CA ALA A 69 13.51 -17.10 7.36
C ALA A 69 13.48 -16.27 8.68
N ASN A 70 12.30 -16.13 9.26
CA ASN A 70 12.03 -15.39 10.50
C ASN A 70 12.38 -13.89 10.48
N SER A 71 12.61 -13.29 9.29
CA SER A 71 12.93 -11.86 9.19
C SER A 71 11.71 -10.96 9.07
N VAL A 72 10.53 -11.51 8.75
CA VAL A 72 9.31 -10.71 8.59
C VAL A 72 8.81 -10.23 9.95
N THR A 73 8.75 -8.93 10.11
CA THR A 73 8.28 -8.27 11.33
C THR A 73 7.16 -7.28 11.02
N THR A 74 6.28 -7.06 11.98
CA THR A 74 5.26 -6.01 11.91
C THR A 74 5.50 -5.04 13.06
N SER A 75 5.62 -3.79 12.72
CA SER A 75 5.79 -2.71 13.69
C SER A 75 4.75 -1.61 13.42
N GLN A 76 4.59 -0.70 14.38
CA GLN A 76 3.67 0.44 14.26
C GLN A 76 2.26 0.04 13.80
N LEU A 77 1.74 -1.09 14.33
CA LEU A 77 0.39 -1.55 14.01
C LEU A 77 -0.65 -0.48 14.36
N PHE A 78 -1.55 -0.15 13.42
CA PHE A 78 -2.59 0.88 13.56
C PHE A 78 -2.06 2.28 13.90
N ASN A 79 -0.88 2.62 13.40
CA ASN A 79 -0.33 3.96 13.57
C ASN A 79 -1.20 4.99 12.85
N VAL A 80 -1.58 6.07 13.54
CA VAL A 80 -2.38 7.16 12.96
C VAL A 80 -1.43 8.31 12.62
N GLU A 81 -1.23 8.53 11.33
CA GLU A 81 -0.32 9.52 10.80
C GLU A 81 -1.04 10.79 10.39
N ARG A 82 -0.42 11.91 10.74
CA ARG A 82 -0.92 13.24 10.41
C ARG A 82 -0.45 13.65 9.02
N HIS A 83 -1.38 13.88 8.12
CA HIS A 83 -1.14 14.52 6.83
C HIS A 83 -1.77 15.92 6.77
N PRO A 84 -1.40 16.77 5.80
CA PRO A 84 -1.95 18.13 5.71
C PRO A 84 -3.48 18.18 5.68
N THR A 85 -4.14 17.23 5.03
CA THR A 85 -5.59 17.22 4.79
C THR A 85 -6.36 16.10 5.48
N VAL A 86 -5.67 15.07 5.96
CA VAL A 86 -6.30 13.87 6.57
C VAL A 86 -5.45 13.29 7.69
N TRP A 87 -6.08 12.48 8.53
CA TRP A 87 -5.46 11.45 9.35
C TRP A 87 -5.53 10.11 8.61
N GLN A 88 -4.45 9.33 8.64
CA GLN A 88 -4.36 8.07 7.93
C GLN A 88 -3.88 6.96 8.87
N MET A 89 -4.57 5.82 8.87
CA MET A 89 -4.11 4.64 9.62
C MET A 89 -3.23 3.76 8.74
N THR A 90 -2.02 3.50 9.23
CA THR A 90 -1.02 2.67 8.56
C THR A 90 -0.50 1.59 9.49
N SER A 91 0.08 0.54 8.93
CA SER A 91 0.94 -0.41 9.64
C SER A 91 2.22 -0.58 8.86
N THR A 92 3.30 -1.02 9.50
CA THR A 92 4.58 -1.24 8.84
C THR A 92 4.93 -2.72 8.90
N VAL A 93 5.20 -3.31 7.74
CA VAL A 93 5.74 -4.67 7.60
C VAL A 93 7.11 -4.57 6.99
N SER A 94 8.12 -5.13 7.65
CA SER A 94 9.49 -5.14 7.16
C SER A 94 10.07 -6.54 7.16
N ALA A 95 11.08 -6.76 6.31
CA ALA A 95 11.82 -8.01 6.23
C ALA A 95 13.22 -7.79 5.68
N GLN A 96 14.08 -8.81 5.85
CA GLN A 96 15.35 -8.91 5.13
C GLN A 96 15.19 -9.86 3.95
N THR A 97 15.78 -9.52 2.80
CA THR A 97 15.72 -10.37 1.62
C THR A 97 16.96 -10.22 0.73
N ASN A 98 17.38 -11.34 0.16
CA ASN A 98 18.37 -11.36 -0.91
C ASN A 98 17.74 -11.44 -2.31
N SER A 99 16.43 -11.59 -2.40
CA SER A 99 15.70 -11.70 -3.67
C SER A 99 15.93 -10.49 -4.56
N THR A 100 15.85 -10.72 -5.85
CA THR A 100 15.89 -9.64 -6.86
C THR A 100 14.60 -8.80 -6.79
N THR A 101 14.66 -7.60 -7.35
CA THR A 101 13.47 -6.74 -7.45
C THR A 101 12.34 -7.42 -8.22
N SER A 102 12.67 -8.21 -9.25
CA SER A 102 11.66 -8.97 -10.03
C SER A 102 10.97 -10.05 -9.19
N GLU A 103 11.70 -10.76 -8.34
CA GLU A 103 11.12 -11.77 -7.43
C GLU A 103 10.23 -11.11 -6.37
N ILE A 104 10.64 -9.94 -5.84
CA ILE A 104 9.82 -9.16 -4.93
C ILE A 104 8.51 -8.74 -5.61
N PHE A 105 8.56 -8.26 -6.86
CA PHE A 105 7.36 -7.97 -7.62
C PHE A 105 6.47 -9.20 -7.81
N ALA A 106 7.03 -10.34 -8.20
CA ALA A 106 6.27 -11.57 -8.39
C ALA A 106 5.58 -12.05 -7.11
N ALA A 107 6.14 -11.77 -5.94
CA ALA A 107 5.54 -12.11 -4.65
C ALA A 107 4.45 -11.13 -4.21
N LEU A 108 4.70 -9.82 -4.33
CA LEU A 108 3.83 -8.79 -3.77
C LEU A 108 2.72 -8.32 -4.73
N PHE A 109 2.99 -8.31 -6.06
CA PHE A 109 2.04 -7.79 -7.04
C PHE A 109 0.95 -8.81 -7.42
N PRO A 110 -0.28 -8.34 -7.67
CA PRO A 110 -0.79 -7.00 -7.42
C PRO A 110 -0.95 -6.71 -5.92
N GLY A 111 -0.98 -5.41 -5.56
CA GLY A 111 -1.11 -4.99 -4.17
C GLY A 111 -2.36 -5.56 -3.49
N ALA A 112 -2.23 -6.02 -2.26
CA ALA A 112 -3.31 -6.62 -1.49
C ALA A 112 -4.47 -5.64 -1.27
N SER A 113 -4.16 -4.36 -1.05
CA SER A 113 -5.14 -3.28 -0.82
C SER A 113 -6.03 -2.97 -2.03
N ILE A 114 -5.58 -3.38 -3.23
CA ILE A 114 -6.24 -3.11 -4.53
C ILE A 114 -7.08 -4.30 -4.99
N THR A 115 -6.74 -5.49 -4.56
CA THR A 115 -7.40 -6.72 -5.00
C THR A 115 -8.45 -7.17 -4.01
N GLY A 116 -8.07 -7.55 -2.83
CA GLY A 116 -8.94 -8.10 -1.78
C GLY A 116 -8.45 -9.45 -1.26
N ALA A 117 -9.15 -9.99 -0.28
CA ALA A 117 -8.85 -11.25 0.37
C ALA A 117 -9.95 -12.30 0.09
N PRO A 118 -9.60 -13.51 -0.38
CA PRO A 118 -8.28 -13.96 -0.82
C PRO A 118 -7.90 -13.40 -2.20
N LYS A 119 -6.62 -13.04 -2.40
CA LYS A 119 -6.13 -12.33 -3.60
C LYS A 119 -6.55 -12.99 -4.92
N HIS A 120 -6.30 -14.29 -5.09
CA HIS A 120 -6.65 -15.03 -6.31
C HIS A 120 -8.15 -15.02 -6.62
N GLY A 121 -8.99 -15.22 -5.60
CA GLY A 121 -10.44 -15.18 -5.77
C GLY A 121 -10.91 -13.79 -6.23
N SER A 122 -10.45 -12.75 -5.55
CA SER A 122 -10.79 -11.37 -5.87
C SER A 122 -10.35 -10.97 -7.28
N MET A 123 -9.14 -11.36 -7.70
CA MET A 123 -8.65 -11.10 -9.07
C MET A 123 -9.51 -11.74 -10.15
N ARG A 124 -10.00 -12.97 -9.91
CA ARG A 124 -10.93 -13.65 -10.85
C ARG A 124 -12.25 -12.89 -10.98
N PHE A 125 -12.80 -12.42 -9.87
CA PHE A 125 -14.02 -11.60 -9.91
C PHE A 125 -13.79 -10.26 -10.59
N ILE A 126 -12.69 -9.57 -10.30
CA ILE A 126 -12.32 -8.31 -10.99
C ILE A 126 -12.27 -8.54 -12.50
N ASN A 127 -11.55 -9.58 -12.94
CA ASN A 127 -11.43 -9.90 -14.37
C ASN A 127 -12.77 -10.28 -15.03
N ALA A 128 -13.70 -10.86 -14.28
CA ALA A 128 -15.02 -11.24 -14.80
C ALA A 128 -16.02 -10.07 -14.85
N LEU A 129 -15.86 -9.08 -13.97
CA LEU A 129 -16.82 -7.98 -13.82
C LEU A 129 -16.39 -6.71 -14.55
N GLU A 130 -15.11 -6.46 -14.68
CA GLU A 130 -14.61 -5.26 -15.37
C GLU A 130 -14.53 -5.51 -16.88
N SER A 131 -15.19 -4.67 -17.66
CA SER A 131 -15.24 -4.78 -19.12
C SER A 131 -14.02 -4.19 -19.82
N THR A 132 -13.25 -3.37 -19.13
CA THR A 132 -12.06 -2.67 -19.65
C THR A 132 -10.83 -2.94 -18.82
N PRO A 133 -9.63 -3.03 -19.43
CA PRO A 133 -8.39 -3.16 -18.69
C PRO A 133 -8.14 -1.95 -17.79
N ARG A 134 -7.57 -2.17 -16.62
CA ARG A 134 -7.17 -1.10 -15.68
C ARG A 134 -5.93 -0.34 -16.14
N GLU A 135 -5.18 -0.86 -17.10
CA GLU A 135 -3.91 -0.33 -17.60
C GLU A 135 -2.94 0.02 -16.47
N ILE A 136 -2.59 1.30 -16.31
CA ILE A 136 -1.71 1.75 -15.22
C ILE A 136 -2.43 1.87 -13.88
N TYR A 137 -3.76 2.01 -13.89
CA TYR A 137 -4.55 2.14 -12.66
C TYR A 137 -4.40 0.88 -11.80
N THR A 138 -4.12 1.06 -10.53
CA THR A 138 -3.80 -0.03 -9.58
C THR A 138 -2.53 -0.84 -9.88
N GLY A 139 -1.76 -0.41 -10.86
CA GLY A 139 -0.39 -0.85 -11.06
C GLY A 139 0.56 -0.24 -10.03
N VAL A 140 1.81 -0.08 -10.40
CA VAL A 140 2.82 0.56 -9.53
C VAL A 140 3.67 1.55 -10.32
N ILE A 141 4.08 2.62 -9.65
CA ILE A 141 4.97 3.65 -10.18
C ILE A 141 6.10 3.85 -9.19
N GLY A 142 7.33 3.91 -9.67
CA GLY A 142 8.46 4.10 -8.80
C GLY A 142 9.78 4.20 -9.52
N LEU A 143 10.83 4.04 -8.79
CA LEU A 143 12.20 4.09 -9.29
C LEU A 143 13.05 2.97 -8.70
N ILE A 144 14.08 2.59 -9.45
CA ILE A 144 15.15 1.71 -9.02
C ILE A 144 16.46 2.50 -9.12
N ALA A 145 17.26 2.44 -8.08
CA ALA A 145 18.57 3.08 -8.01
C ALA A 145 19.67 2.03 -7.76
N PRO A 146 20.96 2.37 -7.89
CA PRO A 146 22.06 1.50 -7.53
C PRO A 146 21.97 0.97 -6.09
N GLU A 147 22.83 0.01 -5.74
CA GLU A 147 22.93 -0.55 -4.37
C GLU A 147 21.65 -1.20 -3.86
N ARG A 148 20.85 -1.79 -4.77
CA ARG A 148 19.57 -2.43 -4.46
C ARG A 148 18.56 -1.48 -3.82
N GLN A 149 18.58 -0.21 -4.18
CA GLN A 149 17.57 0.74 -3.73
C GLN A 149 16.37 0.75 -4.68
N ALA A 150 15.18 0.79 -4.14
CA ALA A 150 13.94 0.91 -4.91
C ALA A 150 12.83 1.53 -4.07
N LEU A 151 11.97 2.29 -4.72
CA LEU A 151 10.76 2.86 -4.11
C LEU A 151 9.62 2.76 -5.10
N PHE A 152 8.52 2.13 -4.70
CA PHE A 152 7.34 1.97 -5.54
C PHE A 152 6.07 2.31 -4.76
N ASN A 153 5.20 3.08 -5.40
CA ASN A 153 3.86 3.39 -4.89
C ASN A 153 2.80 2.71 -5.76
N ILE A 154 1.66 2.39 -5.17
CA ILE A 154 0.48 1.91 -5.90
C ILE A 154 -0.02 3.04 -6.82
N ALA A 155 -0.30 2.74 -8.10
CA ALA A 155 -0.79 3.73 -9.05
C ALA A 155 -2.28 4.04 -8.84
N ILE A 156 -2.58 4.75 -7.76
CA ILE A 156 -3.88 5.38 -7.44
C ILE A 156 -3.70 6.89 -7.41
N ARG A 157 -4.76 7.67 -7.57
CA ARG A 157 -4.67 9.14 -7.73
C ARG A 157 -3.63 9.51 -8.79
N THR A 158 -3.69 8.78 -9.90
CA THR A 158 -2.73 8.85 -11.00
C THR A 158 -3.47 9.19 -12.27
N ALA A 159 -3.06 10.27 -12.92
CA ALA A 159 -3.57 10.64 -14.24
C ALA A 159 -2.60 10.17 -15.33
N TRP A 160 -3.15 9.56 -16.35
CA TRP A 160 -2.44 9.24 -17.57
C TRP A 160 -2.98 10.09 -18.70
N THR A 161 -2.10 10.69 -19.46
CA THR A 161 -2.46 11.47 -20.65
C THR A 161 -1.55 11.07 -21.79
N ASP A 162 -2.13 10.78 -22.93
CA ASP A 162 -1.40 10.80 -24.17
C ASP A 162 -1.52 12.21 -24.80
N LYS A 163 -0.81 12.47 -25.88
CA LYS A 163 -0.85 13.79 -26.55
C LYS A 163 -2.23 14.14 -27.14
N ARG A 164 -3.20 13.24 -27.08
CA ARG A 164 -4.52 13.36 -27.74
C ARG A 164 -5.68 13.34 -26.77
N THR A 165 -5.57 12.65 -25.64
CA THR A 165 -6.66 12.49 -24.66
C THR A 165 -6.14 12.53 -23.24
N CYS A 166 -6.83 13.28 -22.36
CA CYS A 166 -6.66 13.15 -20.91
C CYS A 166 -7.71 12.15 -20.41
N THR A 167 -7.25 11.03 -19.85
CA THR A 167 -8.08 10.10 -19.09
C THR A 167 -7.69 10.16 -17.62
N SER A 168 -8.67 10.35 -16.75
CA SER A 168 -8.53 10.34 -15.29
C SER A 168 -9.10 9.04 -14.70
#